data_c0d5ed0518424624bc246ed3ab146151
#
_entry.id   c0d5ed0518424624bc246ed3ab146151
#
_cell.length_a   1.000
_cell.length_b   1.000
_cell.length_c   1.000
_cell.angle_alpha   90.00
_cell.angle_beta   90.00
_cell.angle_gamma   90.00
#
_symmetry.space_group_name_H-M   'P 1'
#
loop_
_entity.id
_entity.type
_entity.pdbx_description
1 polymer ?
#
loop_
_entity_poly.entity_id
_entity_poly.type
_entity_poly.pdbx_seq_one_letter_code
_entity_poly.pdbx_strand_id
1 'polypeptide(L)'
;MIRLIAMGYAKPYPRNLRCLQGLAVGPSQRYASDAFKIKLCSGADMDLDTAASWAEVLGLVTILGAAIYSWYQIQELRRSRDSTTAMSLAANFQSEDFVVGLTAIMNMDFDKSQFEGGKEKENFKAFRAHFGDDWPKVMTVLTTWESNGVLIHRGDMDFHAFYDLFSGVIIKTYELFSFYFEPIRESENDKNMEWLIWLAERIIEYEKEGSGTPPAHIAFKSWKPPKRTD
;
A
#
# COMPACT_ATOMS: atom_id res chain seq x y z
N MET A 1 16.31 -23.97 -23.02
CA MET A 1 16.55 -25.04 -22.03
C MET A 1 17.02 -24.36 -20.76
N ILE A 2 16.08 -23.86 -19.91
CA ILE A 2 16.34 -23.12 -18.67
C ILE A 2 15.78 -23.95 -17.53
N ARG A 3 16.69 -24.43 -16.68
CA ARG A 3 16.38 -25.18 -15.44
C ARG A 3 15.86 -24.21 -14.39
N LEU A 4 14.60 -24.38 -14.00
CA LEU A 4 14.02 -23.82 -12.79
C LEU A 4 14.71 -24.43 -11.57
N ILE A 5 15.41 -23.60 -10.79
CA ILE A 5 15.87 -23.96 -9.45
C ILE A 5 14.78 -23.49 -8.47
N ALA A 6 13.95 -24.43 -8.05
CA ALA A 6 13.03 -24.26 -6.97
C ALA A 6 13.82 -24.34 -5.65
N MET A 7 14.09 -23.21 -5.00
CA MET A 7 14.55 -23.19 -3.61
C MET A 7 13.35 -23.13 -2.68
N GLY A 8 12.98 -24.30 -2.15
CA GLY A 8 12.04 -24.43 -1.06
C GLY A 8 12.68 -23.98 0.27
N TYR A 9 12.12 -22.94 0.87
CA TYR A 9 12.31 -22.64 2.29
C TYR A 9 10.99 -22.83 3.02
N ALA A 10 10.76 -24.08 3.42
CA ALA A 10 9.77 -24.39 4.44
C ALA A 10 10.48 -24.40 5.80
N LYS A 11 10.27 -23.41 6.64
CA LYS A 11 10.59 -23.49 8.07
C LYS A 11 9.43 -24.17 8.79
N PRO A 12 9.70 -25.23 9.58
CA PRO A 12 8.66 -25.86 10.39
C PRO A 12 8.37 -25.02 11.65
N TYR A 13 7.10 -24.69 11.85
CA TYR A 13 6.60 -24.17 13.12
C TYR A 13 6.63 -25.28 14.18
N PRO A 14 7.11 -25.03 15.40
CA PRO A 14 7.02 -26.00 16.49
C PRO A 14 5.58 -26.03 17.03
N ARG A 15 4.90 -27.15 16.82
CA ARG A 15 3.67 -27.53 17.53
C ARG A 15 4.04 -27.94 18.95
N ASN A 16 3.86 -27.06 19.92
CA ASN A 16 3.81 -27.45 21.34
C ASN A 16 2.35 -27.62 21.75
N LEU A 17 1.81 -28.79 21.46
CA LEU A 17 0.63 -29.33 22.11
C LEU A 17 1.09 -30.02 23.40
N ARG A 18 1.04 -29.33 24.54
CA ARG A 18 1.04 -29.97 25.86
C ARG A 18 -0.37 -30.34 26.21
N CYS A 19 -0.66 -31.64 26.12
CA CYS A 19 -1.74 -32.30 26.81
C CYS A 19 -1.62 -32.04 28.32
N LEU A 20 -2.56 -31.32 28.90
CA LEU A 20 -2.84 -31.42 30.33
C LEU A 20 -3.91 -32.50 30.52
N GLN A 21 -3.44 -33.72 30.63
CA GLN A 21 -4.20 -34.80 31.24
C GLN A 21 -4.03 -34.76 32.76
N GLY A 22 -5.13 -34.88 33.46
CA GLY A 22 -5.17 -35.42 34.82
C GLY A 22 -5.39 -34.41 35.93
N LEU A 23 -6.65 -34.13 36.23
CA LEU A 23 -7.05 -33.85 37.61
C LEU A 23 -8.22 -34.78 37.94
N ALA A 24 -7.86 -35.72 38.77
CA ALA A 24 -8.76 -36.74 39.36
C ALA A 24 -9.87 -36.05 40.15
N VAL A 25 -11.10 -36.50 39.89
CA VAL A 25 -12.26 -36.19 40.69
C VAL A 25 -12.20 -37.01 41.97
N GLY A 26 -11.91 -36.37 43.09
CA GLY A 26 -12.08 -36.92 44.43
C GLY A 26 -13.52 -36.75 44.89
N PRO A 27 -14.12 -37.76 45.56
CA PRO A 27 -15.49 -37.68 46.02
C PRO A 27 -15.61 -36.99 47.39
N SER A 28 -16.76 -36.38 47.58
CA SER A 28 -17.33 -35.98 48.87
C SER A 28 -16.81 -34.68 49.50
N GLN A 29 -17.57 -33.60 49.23
CA GLN A 29 -17.98 -32.74 50.33
C GLN A 29 -19.40 -32.23 50.08
N ARG A 30 -20.32 -32.72 50.86
CA ARG A 30 -21.64 -32.15 51.05
C ARG A 30 -21.45 -30.82 51.72
N TYR A 31 -21.61 -29.76 50.97
CA TYR A 31 -21.80 -28.44 51.54
C TYR A 31 -23.26 -28.05 51.41
N ALA A 32 -23.76 -27.69 52.56
CA ALA A 32 -25.10 -27.26 52.88
C ALA A 32 -25.64 -26.30 51.84
N SER A 33 -26.85 -26.60 51.46
CA SER A 33 -27.81 -25.74 50.79
C SER A 33 -28.13 -24.53 51.67
N ASP A 34 -27.24 -23.55 51.70
CA ASP A 34 -27.62 -22.22 52.15
C ASP A 34 -28.24 -21.53 50.91
N ALA A 35 -29.55 -21.57 50.96
CA ALA A 35 -30.40 -20.80 50.08
C ALA A 35 -30.02 -19.33 50.19
N PHE A 36 -29.22 -18.84 49.23
CA PHE A 36 -29.05 -17.44 48.95
C PHE A 36 -30.40 -16.91 48.49
N LYS A 37 -31.28 -16.63 49.49
CA LYS A 37 -32.47 -15.86 49.26
C LYS A 37 -32.03 -14.45 48.86
N ILE A 38 -31.87 -14.25 47.56
CA ILE A 38 -31.87 -12.91 47.00
C ILE A 38 -33.26 -12.34 47.34
N LYS A 39 -33.31 -11.50 48.35
CA LYS A 39 -34.48 -10.71 48.67
C LYS A 39 -34.59 -9.69 47.52
N LEU A 40 -35.26 -10.13 46.43
CA LEU A 40 -35.74 -9.20 45.43
C LEU A 40 -36.61 -8.20 46.14
N CYS A 41 -36.08 -6.96 46.30
CA CYS A 41 -36.88 -5.84 46.71
C CYS A 41 -38.06 -5.73 45.73
N SER A 42 -39.21 -6.16 46.19
CA SER A 42 -40.49 -5.92 45.55
C SER A 42 -40.69 -4.41 45.50
N GLY A 43 -40.51 -3.85 44.35
CA GLY A 43 -40.65 -2.39 44.18
C GLY A 43 -40.54 -2.01 42.72
N ALA A 44 -41.48 -2.47 41.98
CA ALA A 44 -42.10 -2.00 40.74
C ALA A 44 -42.59 -3.25 40.00
N ASP A 45 -43.86 -3.52 39.99
CA ASP A 45 -44.51 -4.39 39.02
C ASP A 45 -44.33 -3.74 37.63
N MET A 46 -43.13 -3.89 37.05
CA MET A 46 -42.97 -3.63 35.63
C MET A 46 -43.68 -4.74 34.90
N ASP A 47 -44.78 -4.38 34.27
CA ASP A 47 -45.53 -5.26 33.39
C ASP A 47 -44.55 -5.91 32.39
N LEU A 48 -44.61 -7.21 32.20
CA LEU A 48 -43.75 -7.97 31.31
C LEU A 48 -43.75 -7.41 29.90
N ASP A 49 -44.86 -6.84 29.44
CA ASP A 49 -44.96 -6.18 28.13
C ASP A 49 -44.13 -4.91 28.05
N THR A 50 -44.07 -4.14 29.13
CA THR A 50 -43.21 -2.96 29.22
C THR A 50 -41.73 -3.34 29.25
N ALA A 51 -41.36 -4.38 29.96
CA ALA A 51 -39.98 -4.88 29.97
C ALA A 51 -39.54 -5.41 28.60
N ALA A 52 -40.42 -6.12 27.88
CA ALA A 52 -40.16 -6.59 26.52
C ALA A 52 -39.95 -5.42 25.54
N SER A 53 -40.80 -4.40 25.61
CA SER A 53 -40.66 -3.19 24.76
C SER A 53 -39.35 -2.44 25.01
N TRP A 54 -38.91 -2.33 26.27
CA TRP A 54 -37.60 -1.75 26.59
C TRP A 54 -36.44 -2.60 26.07
N ALA A 55 -36.55 -3.93 26.10
CA ALA A 55 -35.55 -4.83 25.56
C ALA A 55 -35.40 -4.69 24.04
N GLU A 56 -36.50 -4.50 23.29
CA GLU A 56 -36.48 -4.22 21.87
C GLU A 56 -35.80 -2.89 21.55
N VAL A 57 -36.15 -1.82 22.27
CA VAL A 57 -35.52 -0.49 22.07
C VAL A 57 -34.02 -0.55 22.36
N LEU A 58 -33.61 -1.17 23.46
CA LEU A 58 -32.20 -1.33 23.79
C LEU A 58 -31.47 -2.18 22.78
N GLY A 59 -32.09 -3.24 22.25
CA GLY A 59 -31.56 -4.06 21.18
C GLY A 59 -31.31 -3.24 19.90
N LEU A 60 -32.29 -2.43 19.50
CA LEU A 60 -32.17 -1.55 18.34
C LEU A 60 -31.05 -0.51 18.51
N VAL A 61 -30.99 0.15 19.65
CA VAL A 61 -29.94 1.12 19.98
C VAL A 61 -28.55 0.48 19.94
N THR A 62 -28.42 -0.77 20.45
CA THR A 62 -27.15 -1.50 20.41
C THR A 62 -26.73 -1.83 18.98
N ILE A 63 -27.66 -2.28 18.13
CA ILE A 63 -27.38 -2.56 16.72
C ILE A 63 -26.95 -1.29 15.96
N LEU A 64 -27.66 -0.18 16.16
CA LEU A 64 -27.31 1.10 15.56
C LEU A 64 -25.93 1.59 16.04
N GLY A 65 -25.68 1.49 17.34
CA GLY A 65 -24.37 1.84 17.91
C GLY A 65 -23.22 1.00 17.33
N ALA A 66 -23.44 -0.33 17.19
CA ALA A 66 -22.47 -1.22 16.59
C ALA A 66 -22.24 -0.89 15.09
N ALA A 67 -23.29 -0.56 14.33
CA ALA A 67 -23.17 -0.17 12.93
C ALA A 67 -22.37 1.14 12.76
N ILE A 68 -22.66 2.16 13.57
CA ILE A 68 -21.93 3.43 13.57
C ILE A 68 -20.46 3.19 13.94
N TYR A 69 -20.21 2.42 14.99
CA TYR A 69 -18.85 2.11 15.42
C TYR A 69 -18.06 1.36 14.33
N SER A 70 -18.69 0.38 13.68
CA SER A 70 -18.08 -0.35 12.55
C SER A 70 -17.74 0.58 11.40
N TRP A 71 -18.62 1.54 11.10
CA TRP A 71 -18.35 2.56 10.08
C TRP A 71 -17.13 3.42 10.42
N TYR A 72 -17.00 3.88 11.67
CA TYR A 72 -15.81 4.62 12.12
C TYR A 72 -14.53 3.77 12.02
N GLN A 73 -14.58 2.50 12.41
CA GLN A 73 -13.43 1.60 12.27
C GLN A 73 -13.01 1.42 10.82
N ILE A 74 -13.96 1.29 9.88
CA ILE A 74 -13.64 1.17 8.46
C ILE A 74 -12.98 2.45 7.93
N GLN A 75 -13.43 3.62 8.33
CA GLN A 75 -12.79 4.88 7.95
C GLN A 75 -11.37 5.00 8.50
N GLU A 76 -11.16 4.63 9.76
CA GLU A 76 -9.84 4.68 10.39
C GLU A 76 -8.87 3.68 9.73
N LEU A 77 -9.35 2.48 9.40
CA LEU A 77 -8.57 1.49 8.66
C LEU A 77 -8.16 2.00 7.28
N ARG A 78 -9.03 2.71 6.57
CA ARG A 78 -8.68 3.32 5.27
C ARG A 78 -7.58 4.37 5.44
N ARG A 79 -7.72 5.30 6.38
CA ARG A 79 -6.69 6.31 6.68
C ARG A 79 -5.35 5.69 7.07
N SER A 80 -5.37 4.64 7.88
CA SER A 80 -4.17 3.92 8.29
C SER A 80 -3.48 3.25 7.11
N ARG A 81 -4.24 2.67 6.17
CA ARG A 81 -3.69 2.06 4.95
C ARG A 81 -3.01 3.11 4.07
N ASP A 82 -3.64 4.26 3.84
CA ASP A 82 -3.08 5.33 3.01
C ASP A 82 -1.76 5.84 3.59
N SER A 83 -1.71 6.05 4.90
CA SER A 83 -0.50 6.48 5.59
C SER A 83 0.61 5.41 5.55
N THR A 84 0.26 4.14 5.72
CA THR A 84 1.22 3.03 5.66
C THR A 84 1.79 2.86 4.24
N THR A 85 0.95 3.01 3.22
CA THR A 85 1.37 2.96 1.82
C THR A 85 2.34 4.10 1.50
N ALA A 86 2.04 5.32 1.92
CA ALA A 86 2.95 6.46 1.74
C ALA A 86 4.30 6.27 2.46
N MET A 87 4.29 5.73 3.68
CA MET A 87 5.52 5.43 4.42
C MET A 87 6.35 4.31 3.76
N SER A 88 5.71 3.26 3.28
CA SER A 88 6.39 2.16 2.59
C SER A 88 7.01 2.61 1.26
N LEU A 89 6.31 3.49 0.53
CA LEU A 89 6.87 4.16 -0.64
C LEU A 89 8.10 4.97 -0.27
N ALA A 90 8.01 5.87 0.72
CA ALA A 90 9.12 6.68 1.15
C ALA A 90 10.35 5.83 1.55
N ALA A 91 10.12 4.67 2.19
CA ALA A 91 11.19 3.74 2.54
C ALA A 91 11.87 3.11 1.31
N ASN A 92 11.09 2.74 0.28
CA ASN A 92 11.65 2.21 -0.97
C ASN A 92 12.53 3.24 -1.68
N PHE A 93 12.14 4.53 -1.67
CA PHE A 93 12.93 5.61 -2.23
C PHE A 93 14.21 5.94 -1.47
N GLN A 94 14.32 5.49 -0.23
CA GLN A 94 15.53 5.65 0.59
C GLN A 94 16.49 4.46 0.46
N SER A 95 16.14 3.42 -0.29
CA SER A 95 17.05 2.31 -0.52
C SER A 95 18.25 2.76 -1.35
N GLU A 96 19.45 2.27 -1.01
CA GLU A 96 20.69 2.61 -1.70
C GLU A 96 20.59 2.31 -3.20
N ASP A 97 20.06 1.15 -3.56
CA ASP A 97 19.92 0.74 -4.97
C ASP A 97 19.01 1.67 -5.76
N PHE A 98 17.90 2.14 -5.14
CA PHE A 98 17.01 3.08 -5.78
C PHE A 98 17.68 4.45 -5.99
N VAL A 99 18.35 4.98 -4.97
CA VAL A 99 19.02 6.29 -5.04
C VAL A 99 20.13 6.28 -6.08
N VAL A 100 20.95 5.22 -6.10
CA VAL A 100 22.03 5.08 -7.09
C VAL A 100 21.46 4.93 -8.49
N GLY A 101 20.45 4.07 -8.68
CA GLY A 101 19.79 3.88 -9.97
C GLY A 101 19.14 5.17 -10.50
N LEU A 102 18.44 5.92 -9.63
CA LEU A 102 17.84 7.20 -9.99
C LEU A 102 18.90 8.24 -10.36
N THR A 103 20.00 8.29 -9.61
CA THR A 103 21.12 9.19 -9.91
C THR A 103 21.74 8.86 -11.27
N ALA A 104 21.91 7.58 -11.57
CA ALA A 104 22.41 7.13 -12.88
C ALA A 104 21.45 7.55 -14.02
N ILE A 105 20.14 7.44 -13.82
CA ILE A 105 19.13 7.88 -14.77
C ILE A 105 19.22 9.41 -15.00
N MET A 106 19.25 10.20 -13.91
CA MET A 106 19.24 11.67 -14.00
C MET A 106 20.51 12.23 -14.62
N ASN A 107 21.64 11.55 -14.48
CA ASN A 107 22.93 11.94 -15.05
C ASN A 107 23.22 11.24 -16.38
N MET A 108 22.24 10.57 -16.98
CA MET A 108 22.41 9.85 -18.23
C MET A 108 22.76 10.83 -19.37
N ASP A 109 23.93 10.61 -19.98
CA ASP A 109 24.40 11.29 -21.20
C ASP A 109 24.58 10.24 -22.31
N PHE A 110 23.45 9.78 -22.84
CA PHE A 110 23.43 8.79 -23.92
C PHE A 110 22.93 9.41 -25.22
N ASP A 111 23.67 9.20 -26.29
CA ASP A 111 23.29 9.68 -27.62
C ASP A 111 22.12 8.87 -28.20
N LYS A 112 20.91 9.45 -28.12
CA LYS A 112 19.66 8.83 -28.57
C LYS A 112 19.64 8.54 -30.08
N SER A 113 20.45 9.24 -30.87
CA SER A 113 20.53 9.02 -32.32
C SER A 113 21.02 7.61 -32.68
N GLN A 114 21.67 6.91 -31.76
CA GLN A 114 22.10 5.52 -31.92
C GLN A 114 20.92 4.55 -32.06
N PHE A 115 19.71 4.94 -31.65
CA PHE A 115 18.48 4.13 -31.83
C PHE A 115 17.82 4.36 -33.21
N GLU A 116 18.28 5.35 -33.98
CA GLU A 116 17.82 5.59 -35.33
C GLU A 116 18.52 4.61 -36.27
N GLY A 117 17.81 3.67 -36.87
CA GLY A 117 18.37 2.87 -37.97
C GLY A 117 18.28 1.33 -37.90
N GLY A 118 17.38 0.79 -37.10
CA GLY A 118 16.99 -0.64 -37.25
C GLY A 118 17.93 -1.70 -36.68
N LYS A 119 18.88 -1.32 -35.83
CA LYS A 119 19.77 -2.28 -35.11
C LYS A 119 19.40 -2.41 -33.64
N GLU A 120 18.13 -2.65 -33.39
CA GLU A 120 17.52 -2.58 -32.04
C GLU A 120 18.24 -3.43 -30.99
N LYS A 121 18.59 -4.68 -31.28
CA LYS A 121 19.24 -5.56 -30.30
C LYS A 121 20.65 -5.08 -29.92
N GLU A 122 21.41 -4.57 -30.88
CA GLU A 122 22.76 -4.04 -30.63
C GLU A 122 22.66 -2.73 -29.85
N ASN A 123 21.68 -1.88 -30.17
CA ASN A 123 21.41 -0.64 -29.52
C ASN A 123 20.98 -0.86 -28.04
N PHE A 124 20.12 -1.84 -27.76
CA PHE A 124 19.76 -2.20 -26.38
C PHE A 124 20.96 -2.67 -25.57
N LYS A 125 21.86 -3.44 -26.19
CA LYS A 125 23.07 -3.90 -25.52
C LYS A 125 24.00 -2.71 -25.21
N ALA A 126 24.18 -1.79 -26.16
CA ALA A 126 24.99 -0.59 -25.99
C ALA A 126 24.39 0.31 -24.90
N PHE A 127 23.08 0.52 -24.89
CA PHE A 127 22.37 1.29 -23.87
C PHE A 127 22.52 0.71 -22.46
N ARG A 128 22.33 -0.60 -22.32
CA ARG A 128 22.56 -1.28 -21.04
C ARG A 128 24.01 -1.18 -20.58
N ALA A 129 24.95 -1.32 -21.52
CA ALA A 129 26.38 -1.21 -21.25
C ALA A 129 26.80 0.23 -20.82
N HIS A 130 26.04 1.26 -21.22
CA HIS A 130 26.26 2.63 -20.79
C HIS A 130 26.15 2.78 -19.26
N PHE A 131 25.23 2.05 -18.64
CA PHE A 131 25.08 2.04 -17.19
C PHE A 131 26.02 1.06 -16.47
N GLY A 132 26.65 0.14 -17.19
CA GLY A 132 27.56 -0.85 -16.61
C GLY A 132 26.96 -1.60 -15.42
N ASP A 133 27.67 -1.57 -14.28
CA ASP A 133 27.28 -2.26 -13.06
C ASP A 133 26.05 -1.61 -12.37
N ASP A 134 25.66 -0.39 -12.75
CA ASP A 134 24.50 0.28 -12.20
C ASP A 134 23.19 -0.08 -12.93
N TRP A 135 23.25 -0.80 -14.05
CA TRP A 135 22.08 -1.24 -14.79
C TRP A 135 21.02 -1.96 -13.92
N PRO A 136 21.37 -2.91 -13.04
CA PRO A 136 20.38 -3.55 -12.17
C PRO A 136 19.68 -2.55 -11.25
N LYS A 137 20.37 -1.50 -10.80
CA LYS A 137 19.81 -0.44 -9.96
C LYS A 137 18.88 0.47 -10.74
N VAL A 138 19.23 0.79 -11.99
CA VAL A 138 18.35 1.48 -12.94
C VAL A 138 17.07 0.68 -13.15
N MET A 139 17.17 -0.64 -13.36
CA MET A 139 16.01 -1.53 -13.47
C MET A 139 15.16 -1.54 -12.21
N THR A 140 15.77 -1.45 -11.02
CA THR A 140 15.03 -1.31 -9.77
C THR A 140 14.16 -0.06 -9.75
N VAL A 141 14.66 1.07 -10.23
CA VAL A 141 13.88 2.30 -10.36
C VAL A 141 12.72 2.12 -11.34
N LEU A 142 13.00 1.62 -12.55
CA LEU A 142 11.97 1.46 -13.59
C LEU A 142 10.86 0.48 -13.15
N THR A 143 11.22 -0.65 -12.55
CA THR A 143 10.25 -1.64 -12.04
C THR A 143 9.48 -1.14 -10.82
N THR A 144 10.06 -0.24 -10.03
CA THR A 144 9.34 0.43 -8.95
C THR A 144 8.26 1.36 -9.50
N TRP A 145 8.56 2.15 -10.52
CA TRP A 145 7.57 2.99 -11.21
C TRP A 145 6.49 2.16 -11.89
N GLU A 146 6.87 1.07 -12.54
CA GLU A 146 5.95 0.09 -13.13
C GLU A 146 4.97 -0.46 -12.10
N SER A 147 5.47 -0.90 -10.94
CA SER A 147 4.65 -1.41 -9.83
C SER A 147 3.71 -0.35 -9.28
N ASN A 148 4.18 0.89 -9.13
CA ASN A 148 3.35 2.01 -8.65
C ASN A 148 2.23 2.33 -9.64
N GLY A 149 2.46 2.26 -10.94
CA GLY A 149 1.42 2.39 -11.97
C GLY A 149 0.29 1.39 -11.78
N VAL A 150 0.63 0.12 -11.51
CA VAL A 150 -0.36 -0.93 -11.20
C VAL A 150 -1.17 -0.59 -9.94
N LEU A 151 -0.51 -0.18 -8.85
CA LEU A 151 -1.17 0.12 -7.58
C LEU A 151 -2.12 1.31 -7.70
N ILE A 152 -1.72 2.35 -8.43
CA ILE A 152 -2.56 3.52 -8.71
C ILE A 152 -3.76 3.13 -9.57
N HIS A 153 -3.56 2.36 -10.64
CA HIS A 153 -4.64 1.91 -11.51
C HIS A 153 -5.70 1.08 -10.76
N ARG A 154 -5.27 0.27 -9.79
CA ARG A 154 -6.16 -0.54 -8.95
C ARG A 154 -6.85 0.24 -7.83
N GLY A 155 -6.43 1.47 -7.58
CA GLY A 155 -6.91 2.26 -6.44
C GLY A 155 -6.36 1.82 -5.09
N ASP A 156 -5.28 1.02 -5.09
CA ASP A 156 -4.56 0.62 -3.88
C ASP A 156 -3.66 1.75 -3.36
N MET A 157 -3.38 2.74 -4.22
CA MET A 157 -2.60 3.93 -3.94
C MET A 157 -3.32 5.18 -4.45
N ASP A 158 -3.37 6.23 -3.63
CA ASP A 158 -3.97 7.51 -4.02
C ASP A 158 -3.11 8.24 -5.06
N PHE A 159 -3.73 8.58 -6.19
CA PHE A 159 -3.05 9.25 -7.30
C PHE A 159 -2.56 10.65 -6.92
N HIS A 160 -3.34 11.42 -6.16
CA HIS A 160 -2.96 12.80 -5.84
C HIS A 160 -1.79 12.85 -4.87
N ALA A 161 -1.79 12.00 -3.83
CA ALA A 161 -0.67 11.91 -2.92
C ALA A 161 0.61 11.46 -3.63
N PHE A 162 0.48 10.53 -4.58
CA PHE A 162 1.60 10.07 -5.39
C PHE A 162 2.10 11.17 -6.36
N TYR A 163 1.18 11.87 -7.02
CA TYR A 163 1.48 12.98 -7.92
C TYR A 163 2.28 14.08 -7.20
N ASP A 164 1.81 14.50 -6.03
CA ASP A 164 2.46 15.55 -5.24
C ASP A 164 3.92 15.21 -4.85
N LEU A 165 4.22 13.92 -4.69
CA LEU A 165 5.54 13.45 -4.27
C LEU A 165 6.49 13.16 -5.44
N PHE A 166 5.97 12.62 -6.56
CA PHE A 166 6.82 11.95 -7.55
C PHE A 166 6.61 12.37 -9.00
N SER A 167 5.63 13.24 -9.32
CA SER A 167 5.29 13.60 -10.70
C SER A 167 6.51 14.04 -11.51
N GLY A 168 7.30 14.97 -10.97
CA GLY A 168 8.47 15.51 -11.68
C GLY A 168 9.55 14.46 -11.98
N VAL A 169 9.76 13.51 -11.05
CA VAL A 169 10.77 12.46 -11.23
C VAL A 169 10.31 11.44 -12.26
N ILE A 170 9.04 11.09 -12.28
CA ILE A 170 8.47 10.13 -13.24
C ILE A 170 8.45 10.73 -14.65
N ILE A 171 7.97 11.96 -14.80
CA ILE A 171 8.01 12.66 -16.09
C ILE A 171 9.44 12.69 -16.64
N LYS A 172 10.38 13.06 -15.77
CA LYS A 172 11.79 13.13 -16.18
C LYS A 172 12.35 11.76 -16.57
N THR A 173 12.06 10.71 -15.80
CA THR A 173 12.45 9.34 -16.13
C THR A 173 11.85 8.90 -17.48
N TYR A 174 10.56 9.18 -17.71
CA TYR A 174 9.89 8.86 -18.95
C TYR A 174 10.52 9.61 -20.15
N GLU A 175 10.75 10.93 -20.04
CA GLU A 175 11.42 11.72 -21.08
C GLU A 175 12.81 11.19 -21.44
N LEU A 176 13.57 10.76 -20.43
CA LEU A 176 14.90 10.24 -20.63
C LEU A 176 14.90 8.85 -21.29
N PHE A 177 13.89 8.02 -21.02
CA PHE A 177 13.81 6.63 -21.46
C PHE A 177 12.79 6.38 -22.59
N SER A 178 12.02 7.36 -23.04
CA SER A 178 10.98 7.18 -24.05
C SER A 178 11.49 6.52 -25.34
N PHE A 179 12.69 6.91 -25.80
CA PHE A 179 13.34 6.35 -26.98
C PHE A 179 13.72 4.87 -26.83
N TYR A 180 13.82 4.37 -25.59
CA TYR A 180 14.13 2.98 -25.27
C TYR A 180 12.87 2.12 -25.13
N PHE A 181 11.79 2.67 -24.61
CA PHE A 181 10.58 1.90 -24.29
C PHE A 181 9.84 1.40 -25.53
N GLU A 182 9.63 2.24 -26.54
CA GLU A 182 8.92 1.83 -27.75
C GLU A 182 9.63 0.67 -28.49
N PRO A 183 10.91 0.80 -28.87
CA PRO A 183 11.60 -0.28 -29.58
C PRO A 183 11.70 -1.59 -28.77
N ILE A 184 11.86 -1.53 -27.45
CA ILE A 184 11.93 -2.75 -26.63
C ILE A 184 10.57 -3.45 -26.54
N ARG A 185 9.48 -2.70 -26.53
CA ARG A 185 8.12 -3.27 -26.54
C ARG A 185 7.84 -3.97 -27.87
N GLU A 186 8.21 -3.38 -28.97
CA GLU A 186 8.05 -3.97 -30.29
C GLU A 186 8.90 -5.23 -30.49
N SER A 187 10.13 -5.25 -29.96
CA SER A 187 11.09 -6.32 -30.19
C SER A 187 11.06 -7.46 -29.18
N GLU A 188 10.75 -7.19 -27.92
CA GLU A 188 10.82 -8.19 -26.84
C GLU A 188 9.44 -8.52 -26.26
N ASN A 189 8.68 -7.52 -25.82
CA ASN A 189 7.37 -7.71 -25.18
C ASN A 189 6.59 -6.40 -25.16
N ASP A 190 5.41 -6.38 -25.72
CA ASP A 190 4.47 -5.26 -25.75
C ASP A 190 4.02 -4.77 -24.37
N LYS A 191 4.15 -5.62 -23.34
CA LYS A 191 3.84 -5.30 -21.93
C LYS A 191 5.02 -4.75 -21.12
N ASN A 192 6.18 -4.61 -21.74
CA ASN A 192 7.34 -4.10 -21.03
C ASN A 192 7.17 -2.61 -20.68
N MET A 193 7.26 -2.28 -19.41
CA MET A 193 7.07 -0.92 -18.87
C MET A 193 5.74 -0.24 -19.24
N GLU A 194 4.69 -1.02 -19.49
CA GLU A 194 3.38 -0.50 -19.89
C GLU A 194 2.76 0.40 -18.84
N TRP A 195 2.93 0.07 -17.56
CA TRP A 195 2.35 0.81 -16.44
C TRP A 195 3.14 2.06 -16.08
N LEU A 196 4.47 2.06 -16.28
CA LEU A 196 5.29 3.26 -16.16
C LEU A 196 4.90 4.28 -17.23
N ILE A 197 4.78 3.82 -18.48
CA ILE A 197 4.37 4.67 -19.61
C ILE A 197 2.98 5.24 -19.34
N TRP A 198 2.01 4.37 -19.01
CA TRP A 198 0.65 4.75 -18.68
C TRP A 198 0.61 5.80 -17.56
N LEU A 199 1.37 5.58 -16.49
CA LEU A 199 1.43 6.49 -15.33
C LEU A 199 1.99 7.85 -15.73
N ALA A 200 3.09 7.89 -16.48
CA ALA A 200 3.69 9.13 -16.96
C ALA A 200 2.73 9.92 -17.87
N GLU A 201 2.02 9.24 -18.78
CA GLU A 201 1.01 9.85 -19.63
C GLU A 201 -0.14 10.44 -18.84
N ARG A 202 -0.66 9.73 -17.81
CA ARG A 202 -1.74 10.24 -16.93
C ARG A 202 -1.30 11.46 -16.14
N ILE A 203 -0.07 11.48 -15.64
CA ILE A 203 0.50 12.64 -14.95
C ILE A 203 0.62 13.84 -15.90
N ILE A 204 1.15 13.63 -17.12
CA ILE A 204 1.29 14.68 -18.13
C ILE A 204 -0.08 15.23 -18.56
N GLU A 205 -1.07 14.36 -18.73
CA GLU A 205 -2.43 14.75 -19.07
C GLU A 205 -3.08 15.58 -17.95
N TYR A 206 -2.92 15.15 -16.70
CA TYR A 206 -3.42 15.85 -15.52
C TYR A 206 -2.82 17.26 -15.40
N GLU A 207 -1.54 17.43 -15.70
CA GLU A 207 -0.89 18.75 -15.73
C GLU A 207 -1.41 19.64 -16.88
N LYS A 208 -1.61 19.07 -18.08
CA LYS A 208 -2.12 19.81 -19.25
C LYS A 208 -3.55 20.30 -19.07
N GLU A 209 -4.38 19.57 -18.36
CA GLU A 209 -5.76 19.97 -18.04
C GLU A 209 -5.83 21.09 -17.00
N GLY A 210 -4.68 21.55 -16.50
CA GLY A 210 -4.59 22.60 -15.47
C GLY A 210 -5.05 22.11 -14.09
N SER A 211 -5.22 20.80 -13.93
CA SER A 211 -5.57 20.16 -12.66
C SER A 211 -4.36 19.95 -11.76
N GLY A 212 -3.14 20.07 -12.31
CA GLY A 212 -1.89 19.93 -11.59
C GLY A 212 -1.75 21.00 -10.50
N THR A 213 -1.34 20.59 -9.32
CA THR A 213 -1.05 21.50 -8.21
C THR A 213 0.15 22.38 -8.56
N PRO A 214 0.07 23.72 -8.47
CA PRO A 214 1.27 24.55 -8.62
C PRO A 214 2.34 24.13 -7.63
N PRO A 215 3.63 24.37 -7.91
CA PRO A 215 4.72 24.02 -7.00
C PRO A 215 4.41 24.47 -5.57
N ALA A 216 4.60 23.58 -4.60
CA ALA A 216 4.17 23.77 -3.21
C ALA A 216 4.63 25.09 -2.58
N HIS A 217 5.85 25.56 -2.94
CA HIS A 217 6.38 26.84 -2.46
C HIS A 217 5.61 28.07 -3.00
N ILE A 218 4.86 27.91 -4.08
CA ILE A 218 3.98 28.93 -4.65
C ILE A 218 2.58 28.77 -4.07
N ALA A 219 2.01 27.57 -4.18
CA ALA A 219 0.64 27.28 -3.78
C ALA A 219 0.40 27.49 -2.26
N PHE A 220 1.36 27.10 -1.44
CA PHE A 220 1.26 27.12 0.02
C PHE A 220 2.15 28.17 0.69
N LYS A 221 2.50 29.24 -0.01
CA LYS A 221 3.38 30.32 0.52
C LYS A 221 2.87 30.93 1.83
N SER A 222 1.56 30.96 2.03
CA SER A 222 0.93 31.50 3.25
C SER A 222 0.66 30.46 4.33
N TRP A 223 0.94 29.17 4.07
CA TRP A 223 0.70 28.10 5.02
C TRP A 223 1.55 28.24 6.28
N LYS A 224 0.94 28.03 7.43
CA LYS A 224 1.60 28.01 8.76
C LYS A 224 1.25 26.72 9.46
N PRO A 225 2.19 26.11 10.18
CA PRO A 225 1.89 24.91 10.96
C PRO A 225 0.83 25.22 12.03
N PRO A 226 -0.08 24.26 12.33
CA PRO A 226 -1.04 24.41 13.42
C PRO A 226 -0.30 24.67 14.73
N LYS A 227 -0.86 25.57 15.56
CA LYS A 227 -0.31 25.80 16.91
C LYS A 227 -0.40 24.49 17.70
N ARG A 228 0.70 24.12 18.32
CA ARG A 228 0.72 22.99 19.25
C ARG A 228 -0.18 23.37 20.44
N THR A 229 -1.27 22.65 20.61
CA THR A 229 -2.07 22.69 21.85
C THR A 229 -1.40 21.71 22.80
N ASP A 230 -0.63 22.25 23.75
CA ASP A 230 -0.06 21.48 24.86
C ASP A 230 -1.17 21.04 25.82
#